data_511ddbb74c2ea4f28176137ab7dd231a
#
_entry.id   511ddbb74c2ea4f28176137ab7dd231a
#
_cell.length_a   1.000
_cell.length_b   1.000
_cell.length_c   1.000
_cell.angle_alpha   90.00
_cell.angle_beta   90.00
_cell.angle_gamma   90.00
#
_symmetry.space_group_name_H-M   'P 1'
#
loop_
_entity.id
_entity.type
_entity.pdbx_description
1 polymer ?
#
loop_
_entity_poly.entity_id
_entity_poly.type
_entity_poly.pdbx_seq_one_letter_code
_entity_poly.pdbx_strand_id
1 'polypeptide(L)'
;KEPGYRRHIPERLGFFPPVAFPQRRIWVHAVSVGETRAAEPLVRALLCRYPDCDILLTHMTPTGRATGRALFETENRLMQAYLPYDTNWMMSRFIRHFQPSLCILLETEIWPNLISQCVKHHVPLALVNARLSERSLKKGKKLESVMNEAAQGFSVVAAQTRTDADRLSQFGADNI
;
A
#
# COMPACT_ATOMS: atom_id res chain seq x y z
N LYS A 1 -1.23 -23.90 -10.11
CA LYS A 1 -1.73 -22.78 -9.27
C LYS A 1 -1.22 -22.97 -7.86
N GLU A 2 -0.55 -21.97 -7.33
CA GLU A 2 0.09 -22.02 -6.01
C GLU A 2 -0.97 -22.19 -4.90
N PRO A 3 -0.90 -23.24 -4.04
CA PRO A 3 -1.95 -23.52 -3.04
C PRO A 3 -2.17 -22.39 -2.03
N GLY A 4 -1.16 -21.54 -1.83
CA GLY A 4 -1.19 -20.42 -0.91
C GLY A 4 -2.26 -19.35 -1.21
N TYR A 5 -2.68 -19.20 -2.46
CA TYR A 5 -3.74 -18.25 -2.83
C TYR A 5 -5.13 -18.62 -2.31
N ARG A 6 -5.35 -19.88 -1.93
CA ARG A 6 -6.61 -20.34 -1.33
C ARG A 6 -6.65 -20.16 0.19
N ARG A 7 -5.54 -19.76 0.80
CA ARG A 7 -5.48 -19.44 2.24
C ARG A 7 -5.89 -18.00 2.49
N HIS A 8 -6.42 -17.72 3.67
CA HIS A 8 -6.81 -16.39 4.10
C HIS A 8 -7.82 -15.68 3.17
N ILE A 9 -8.75 -16.45 2.59
CA ILE A 9 -9.83 -15.90 1.76
C ILE A 9 -10.64 -14.82 2.50
N PRO A 10 -10.99 -14.97 3.79
CA PRO A 10 -11.67 -13.90 4.52
C PRO A 10 -10.93 -12.55 4.49
N GLU A 11 -9.61 -12.53 4.70
CA GLU A 11 -8.81 -11.30 4.62
C GLU A 11 -8.94 -10.64 3.24
N ARG A 12 -8.87 -11.43 2.16
CA ARG A 12 -9.00 -10.96 0.76
C ARG A 12 -10.39 -10.42 0.44
N LEU A 13 -11.40 -10.77 1.23
CA LEU A 13 -12.75 -10.27 1.16
C LEU A 13 -13.04 -9.17 2.20
N GLY A 14 -12.01 -8.69 2.90
CA GLY A 14 -12.12 -7.61 3.88
C GLY A 14 -12.63 -8.05 5.27
N PHE A 15 -12.53 -9.33 5.59
CA PHE A 15 -12.91 -9.86 6.90
C PHE A 15 -11.65 -10.17 7.71
N PHE A 16 -11.47 -9.48 8.83
CA PHE A 16 -10.31 -9.58 9.71
C PHE A 16 -10.73 -9.92 11.13
N PRO A 17 -9.88 -10.65 11.89
CA PRO A 17 -10.10 -10.83 13.31
C PRO A 17 -10.01 -9.49 14.05
N PRO A 18 -10.67 -9.34 15.21
CA PRO A 18 -10.53 -8.13 16.01
C PRO A 18 -9.06 -7.81 16.30
N VAL A 19 -8.72 -6.53 16.20
CA VAL A 19 -7.37 -6.03 16.49
C VAL A 19 -7.46 -5.05 17.66
N ALA A 20 -6.58 -5.17 18.64
CA ALA A 20 -6.42 -4.16 19.67
C ALA A 20 -5.84 -2.87 19.05
N PHE A 21 -6.29 -1.70 19.52
CA PHE A 21 -5.89 -0.40 19.00
C PHE A 21 -5.17 0.46 20.06
N PRO A 22 -4.10 -0.03 20.71
CA PRO A 22 -3.42 0.79 21.69
C PRO A 22 -2.59 1.91 21.08
N GLN A 23 -2.20 1.80 19.80
CA GLN A 23 -1.25 2.70 19.16
C GLN A 23 -1.68 3.14 17.76
N ARG A 24 -1.06 4.25 17.28
CA ARG A 24 -1.16 4.68 15.89
C ARG A 24 -0.59 3.61 14.96
N ARG A 25 -1.13 3.54 13.74
CA ARG A 25 -0.72 2.52 12.78
C ARG A 25 -0.31 3.14 11.46
N ILE A 26 0.91 2.81 11.01
CA ILE A 26 1.39 3.15 9.68
C ILE A 26 1.18 1.93 8.80
N TRP A 27 0.43 2.09 7.73
CA TRP A 27 0.17 1.04 6.77
C TRP A 27 1.17 1.12 5.62
N VAL A 28 1.90 0.02 5.37
CA VAL A 28 2.81 -0.15 4.23
C VAL A 28 2.26 -1.26 3.34
N HIS A 29 2.06 -1.00 2.07
CA HIS A 29 1.61 -1.99 1.09
C HIS A 29 2.74 -2.39 0.17
N ALA A 30 3.09 -3.69 0.20
CA ALA A 30 4.11 -4.32 -0.64
C ALA A 30 3.53 -5.61 -1.25
N VAL A 31 3.22 -5.58 -2.54
CA VAL A 31 2.47 -6.65 -3.23
C VAL A 31 3.23 -7.97 -3.27
N SER A 32 4.51 -7.91 -3.59
CA SER A 32 5.35 -9.05 -3.98
C SER A 32 6.58 -9.24 -3.09
N VAL A 33 7.35 -10.29 -3.33
CA VAL A 33 8.65 -10.55 -2.68
C VAL A 33 9.62 -9.38 -2.92
N GLY A 34 9.70 -8.90 -4.16
CA GLY A 34 10.60 -7.80 -4.53
C GLY A 34 10.28 -6.53 -3.76
N GLU A 35 9.01 -6.12 -3.76
CA GLU A 35 8.54 -4.95 -3.03
C GLU A 35 8.68 -5.11 -1.51
N THR A 36 8.42 -6.30 -0.96
CA THR A 36 8.59 -6.56 0.47
C THR A 36 10.05 -6.38 0.90
N ARG A 37 11.01 -6.84 0.09
CA ARG A 37 12.44 -6.61 0.33
C ARG A 37 12.83 -5.15 0.14
N ALA A 38 12.29 -4.48 -0.87
CA ALA A 38 12.53 -3.05 -1.09
C ALA A 38 11.95 -2.18 0.03
N ALA A 39 10.85 -2.62 0.65
CA ALA A 39 10.23 -1.94 1.78
C ALA A 39 10.99 -2.12 3.10
N GLU A 40 11.84 -3.15 3.24
CA GLU A 40 12.50 -3.48 4.51
C GLU A 40 13.24 -2.29 5.15
N PRO A 41 14.12 -1.56 4.44
CA PRO A 41 14.83 -0.41 5.04
C PRO A 41 13.86 0.67 5.53
N LEU A 42 12.80 0.95 4.77
CA LEU A 42 11.77 1.92 5.14
C LEU A 42 11.02 1.46 6.39
N VAL A 43 10.57 0.22 6.45
CA VAL A 43 9.83 -0.34 7.59
C VAL A 43 10.69 -0.29 8.85
N ARG A 44 11.97 -0.67 8.78
CA ARG A 44 12.90 -0.59 9.91
C ARG A 44 13.12 0.85 10.37
N ALA A 45 13.27 1.79 9.44
CA ALA A 45 13.40 3.21 9.76
C ALA A 45 12.13 3.77 10.44
N LEU A 46 10.94 3.39 9.98
CA LEU A 46 9.67 3.78 10.58
C LEU A 46 9.53 3.23 12.01
N LEU A 47 9.84 1.96 12.22
CA LEU A 47 9.83 1.32 13.55
C LEU A 47 10.79 2.00 14.54
N CYS A 48 11.96 2.39 14.06
CA CYS A 48 12.95 3.11 14.86
C CYS A 48 12.50 4.56 15.16
N ARG A 49 11.98 5.27 14.15
CA ARG A 49 11.64 6.69 14.26
C ARG A 49 10.35 6.97 15.02
N TYR A 50 9.41 6.02 14.98
CA TYR A 50 8.09 6.13 15.58
C TYR A 50 7.84 4.96 16.56
N PRO A 51 8.42 5.00 17.77
CA PRO A 51 8.31 3.90 18.74
C PRO A 51 6.87 3.67 19.22
N ASP A 52 6.02 4.70 19.13
CA ASP A 52 4.60 4.64 19.55
C ASP A 52 3.67 4.26 18.39
N CYS A 53 4.22 3.78 17.26
CA CYS A 53 3.42 3.35 16.12
C CYS A 53 3.62 1.86 15.84
N ASP A 54 2.52 1.19 15.48
CA ASP A 54 2.56 -0.13 14.88
C ASP A 54 2.67 -0.03 13.36
N ILE A 55 3.25 -1.05 12.73
CA ILE A 55 3.28 -1.19 11.27
C ILE A 55 2.27 -2.25 10.84
N LEU A 56 1.39 -1.89 9.91
CA LEU A 56 0.57 -2.83 9.16
C LEU A 56 1.21 -3.06 7.79
N LEU A 57 1.81 -4.22 7.58
CA LEU A 57 2.40 -4.60 6.30
C LEU A 57 1.43 -5.48 5.52
N THR A 58 0.98 -5.03 4.36
CA THR A 58 0.01 -5.77 3.53
C THR A 58 0.63 -6.30 2.26
N HIS A 59 0.12 -7.46 1.82
CA HIS A 59 0.59 -8.20 0.64
C HIS A 59 -0.57 -8.64 -0.25
N MET A 60 -0.26 -8.94 -1.52
CA MET A 60 -1.19 -9.64 -2.42
C MET A 60 -0.77 -11.10 -2.67
N THR A 61 0.52 -11.41 -2.54
CA THR A 61 1.06 -12.74 -2.84
C THR A 61 1.42 -13.53 -1.58
N PRO A 62 1.22 -14.86 -1.56
CA PRO A 62 1.65 -15.72 -0.44
C PRO A 62 3.15 -15.64 -0.18
N THR A 63 3.95 -15.57 -1.24
CA THR A 63 5.41 -15.47 -1.18
C THR A 63 5.87 -14.13 -0.62
N GLY A 64 5.21 -13.01 -0.97
CA GLY A 64 5.45 -11.70 -0.36
C GLY A 64 5.20 -11.72 1.15
N ARG A 65 4.05 -12.30 1.58
CA ARG A 65 3.74 -12.42 3.01
C ARG A 65 4.73 -13.32 3.75
N ALA A 66 5.17 -14.43 3.15
CA ALA A 66 6.20 -15.29 3.73
C ALA A 66 7.54 -14.58 3.87
N THR A 67 7.93 -13.77 2.87
CA THR A 67 9.13 -12.92 2.93
C THR A 67 9.01 -11.90 4.08
N GLY A 68 7.89 -11.21 4.20
CA GLY A 68 7.66 -10.27 5.30
C GLY A 68 7.76 -10.94 6.67
N ARG A 69 7.20 -12.16 6.81
CA ARG A 69 7.32 -12.93 8.05
C ARG A 69 8.78 -13.25 8.40
N ALA A 70 9.57 -13.67 7.42
CA ALA A 70 10.98 -13.99 7.65
C ALA A 70 11.83 -12.75 7.98
N LEU A 71 11.58 -11.61 7.31
CA LEU A 71 12.33 -10.38 7.54
C LEU A 71 12.04 -9.71 8.89
N PHE A 72 10.82 -9.87 9.40
CA PHE A 72 10.33 -9.19 10.59
C PHE A 72 9.84 -10.14 11.69
N GLU A 73 10.41 -11.34 11.74
CA GLU A 73 10.00 -12.42 12.66
C GLU A 73 10.02 -12.00 14.14
N THR A 74 11.01 -11.18 14.52
CA THR A 74 11.22 -10.72 15.90
C THR A 74 10.52 -9.38 16.20
N GLU A 75 9.82 -8.79 15.24
CA GLU A 75 9.25 -7.45 15.40
C GLU A 75 7.79 -7.54 15.88
N ASN A 76 7.60 -7.27 17.17
CA ASN A 76 6.29 -7.38 17.82
C ASN A 76 5.31 -6.26 17.44
N ARG A 77 5.81 -5.12 16.92
CA ARG A 77 5.01 -3.98 16.47
C ARG A 77 4.66 -4.03 14.98
N LEU A 78 4.87 -5.18 14.33
CA LEU A 78 4.53 -5.37 12.93
C LEU A 78 3.50 -6.49 12.79
N MET A 79 2.37 -6.15 12.22
CA MET A 79 1.34 -7.10 11.82
C MET A 79 1.26 -7.23 10.30
N GLN A 80 0.86 -8.39 9.82
CA GLN A 80 0.70 -8.65 8.40
C GLN A 80 -0.73 -9.08 8.06
N ALA A 81 -1.22 -8.56 6.92
CA ALA A 81 -2.51 -8.97 6.37
C ALA A 81 -2.44 -9.06 4.83
N TYR A 82 -3.39 -9.77 4.23
CA TYR A 82 -3.63 -9.60 2.81
C TYR A 82 -4.48 -8.36 2.56
N LEU A 83 -4.10 -7.58 1.54
CA LEU A 83 -4.97 -6.51 1.06
C LEU A 83 -6.22 -7.14 0.44
N PRO A 84 -7.42 -6.64 0.73
CA PRO A 84 -8.64 -7.07 0.03
C PRO A 84 -8.60 -6.71 -1.46
N TYR A 85 -9.49 -7.30 -2.24
CA TYR A 85 -9.69 -6.88 -3.63
C TYR A 85 -10.13 -5.42 -3.68
N ASP A 86 -9.61 -4.68 -4.68
CA ASP A 86 -9.82 -3.24 -4.82
C ASP A 86 -11.25 -2.90 -5.21
N THR A 87 -12.14 -2.94 -4.24
CA THR A 87 -13.53 -2.47 -4.34
C THR A 87 -13.83 -1.47 -3.24
N ASN A 88 -14.69 -0.51 -3.50
CA ASN A 88 -15.05 0.54 -2.54
C ASN A 88 -15.46 0.00 -1.17
N TRP A 89 -16.30 -1.05 -1.15
CA TRP A 89 -16.82 -1.62 0.09
C TRP A 89 -15.70 -2.33 0.89
N MET A 90 -14.87 -3.14 0.23
CA MET A 90 -13.80 -3.89 0.92
C MET A 90 -12.72 -2.95 1.44
N MET A 91 -12.33 -1.94 0.66
CA MET A 91 -11.34 -0.94 1.07
C MET A 91 -11.86 -0.09 2.22
N SER A 92 -13.12 0.39 2.16
CA SER A 92 -13.72 1.12 3.27
C SER A 92 -13.77 0.28 4.56
N ARG A 93 -14.10 -1.01 4.44
CA ARG A 93 -14.11 -1.94 5.56
C ARG A 93 -12.71 -2.15 6.14
N PHE A 94 -11.71 -2.33 5.28
CA PHE A 94 -10.30 -2.47 5.66
C PHE A 94 -9.80 -1.24 6.45
N ILE A 95 -10.02 -0.04 5.91
CA ILE A 95 -9.57 1.20 6.52
C ILE A 95 -10.26 1.40 7.88
N ARG A 96 -11.56 1.17 7.98
CA ARG A 96 -12.28 1.26 9.26
C ARG A 96 -11.83 0.21 10.27
N HIS A 97 -11.41 -0.96 9.81
CA HIS A 97 -10.94 -2.03 10.68
C HIS A 97 -9.56 -1.73 11.24
N PHE A 98 -8.61 -1.30 10.41
CA PHE A 98 -7.23 -1.07 10.82
C PHE A 98 -6.93 0.36 11.27
N GLN A 99 -7.75 1.34 10.91
CA GLN A 99 -7.62 2.76 11.25
C GLN A 99 -6.20 3.31 11.05
N PRO A 100 -5.60 3.14 9.85
CA PRO A 100 -4.24 3.62 9.63
C PRO A 100 -4.19 5.15 9.68
N SER A 101 -3.13 5.69 10.28
CA SER A 101 -2.86 7.14 10.31
C SER A 101 -2.08 7.64 9.09
N LEU A 102 -1.48 6.72 8.33
CA LEU A 102 -0.74 6.95 7.09
C LEU A 102 -0.78 5.68 6.26
N CYS A 103 -0.95 5.80 4.95
CA CYS A 103 -0.79 4.71 3.98
C CYS A 103 0.41 4.98 3.08
N ILE A 104 1.31 4.01 2.93
CA ILE A 104 2.49 4.07 2.06
C ILE A 104 2.37 2.95 1.04
N LEU A 105 2.24 3.31 -0.23
CA LEU A 105 2.26 2.37 -1.37
C LEU A 105 3.65 2.35 -2.01
N LEU A 106 4.06 1.20 -2.52
CA LEU A 106 5.35 1.04 -3.17
C LEU A 106 5.23 0.92 -4.70
N GLU A 107 6.25 1.38 -5.40
CA GLU A 107 6.46 1.21 -6.84
C GLU A 107 5.32 1.78 -7.73
N THR A 108 4.60 0.89 -8.43
CA THR A 108 3.57 1.27 -9.42
C THR A 108 2.15 0.99 -8.94
N GLU A 109 1.95 0.89 -7.64
CA GLU A 109 0.69 0.46 -7.05
C GLU A 109 -0.34 1.61 -7.01
N ILE A 110 -1.00 1.83 -8.13
CA ILE A 110 -2.13 2.76 -8.22
C ILE A 110 -3.43 1.95 -8.18
N TRP A 111 -4.07 1.95 -7.02
CA TRP A 111 -5.32 1.25 -6.74
C TRP A 111 -6.44 2.27 -6.55
N PRO A 112 -7.30 2.52 -7.55
CA PRO A 112 -8.23 3.65 -7.52
C PRO A 112 -9.20 3.63 -6.35
N ASN A 113 -9.77 2.47 -6.01
CA ASN A 113 -10.70 2.39 -4.88
C ASN A 113 -9.98 2.51 -3.53
N LEU A 114 -8.79 1.94 -3.38
CA LEU A 114 -7.96 2.12 -2.20
C LEU A 114 -7.68 3.61 -1.97
N ILE A 115 -7.21 4.30 -3.01
CA ILE A 115 -6.86 5.72 -2.94
C ILE A 115 -8.09 6.55 -2.61
N SER A 116 -9.20 6.35 -3.34
CA SER A 116 -10.47 7.04 -3.09
C SER A 116 -10.96 6.83 -1.65
N GLN A 117 -10.86 5.60 -1.12
CA GLN A 117 -11.27 5.34 0.26
C GLN A 117 -10.30 5.93 1.30
N CYS A 118 -9.00 5.98 1.04
CA CYS A 118 -8.06 6.69 1.90
C CYS A 118 -8.40 8.19 1.97
N VAL A 119 -8.63 8.84 0.84
CA VAL A 119 -9.06 10.24 0.79
C VAL A 119 -10.37 10.45 1.57
N LYS A 120 -11.37 9.60 1.34
CA LYS A 120 -12.67 9.68 2.03
C LYS A 120 -12.55 9.52 3.55
N HIS A 121 -11.62 8.70 4.02
CA HIS A 121 -11.38 8.46 5.45
C HIS A 121 -10.27 9.34 6.03
N HIS A 122 -9.81 10.35 5.30
CA HIS A 122 -8.75 11.29 5.70
C HIS A 122 -7.44 10.58 6.10
N VAL A 123 -7.10 9.49 5.43
CA VAL A 123 -5.82 8.79 5.58
C VAL A 123 -4.84 9.36 4.56
N PRO A 124 -3.79 10.08 4.97
CA PRO A 124 -2.76 10.55 4.05
C PRO A 124 -2.12 9.40 3.28
N LEU A 125 -1.81 9.63 2.01
CA LEU A 125 -1.23 8.65 1.09
C LEU A 125 0.14 9.10 0.61
N ALA A 126 1.12 8.21 0.73
CA ALA A 126 2.44 8.38 0.13
C ALA A 126 2.67 7.28 -0.91
N LEU A 127 3.15 7.63 -2.09
CA LEU A 127 3.68 6.68 -3.06
C LEU A 127 5.21 6.79 -3.02
N VAL A 128 5.90 5.70 -2.66
CA VAL A 128 7.35 5.72 -2.52
C VAL A 128 8.01 4.71 -3.46
N ASN A 129 9.28 4.97 -3.80
CA ASN A 129 10.00 4.19 -4.80
C ASN A 129 9.21 4.13 -6.13
N ALA A 130 8.50 5.21 -6.45
CA ALA A 130 7.51 5.24 -7.52
C ALA A 130 8.18 5.10 -8.89
N ARG A 131 7.66 4.18 -9.68
CA ARG A 131 8.11 3.90 -11.05
C ARG A 131 6.90 3.89 -11.97
N LEU A 132 7.02 4.49 -13.15
CA LEU A 132 5.99 4.41 -14.16
C LEU A 132 6.61 4.19 -15.54
N SER A 133 6.51 2.95 -16.04
CA SER A 133 7.00 2.65 -17.38
C SER A 133 6.15 3.35 -18.45
N GLU A 134 6.76 3.62 -19.59
CA GLU A 134 6.03 4.20 -20.75
C GLU A 134 4.84 3.32 -21.19
N ARG A 135 4.99 1.99 -21.08
CA ARG A 135 3.91 1.04 -21.38
C ARG A 135 2.75 1.20 -20.38
N SER A 136 3.06 1.39 -19.10
CA SER A 136 2.04 1.61 -18.05
C SER A 136 1.36 2.96 -18.23
N LEU A 137 2.11 4.01 -18.57
CA LEU A 137 1.58 5.31 -18.91
C LEU A 137 0.57 5.23 -20.08
N LYS A 138 0.95 4.57 -21.18
CA LYS A 138 0.06 4.37 -22.35
C LYS A 138 -1.20 3.57 -22.01
N LYS A 139 -1.10 2.59 -21.10
CA LYS A 139 -2.28 1.85 -20.62
C LYS A 139 -3.17 2.69 -19.73
N GLY A 140 -2.58 3.46 -18.81
CA GLY A 140 -3.31 4.34 -17.89
C GLY A 140 -4.09 5.43 -18.63
N LYS A 141 -3.57 5.95 -19.74
CA LYS A 141 -4.27 6.93 -20.60
C LYS A 141 -5.61 6.43 -21.15
N LYS A 142 -5.86 5.12 -21.19
CA LYS A 142 -7.18 4.57 -21.57
C LYS A 142 -8.24 4.76 -20.48
N LEU A 143 -7.82 5.01 -19.24
CA LEU A 143 -8.66 5.28 -18.07
C LEU A 143 -8.21 6.59 -17.42
N GLU A 144 -7.94 7.60 -18.24
CA GLU A 144 -7.25 8.83 -17.84
C GLU A 144 -7.95 9.54 -16.68
N SER A 145 -9.27 9.67 -16.71
CA SER A 145 -10.02 10.32 -15.63
C SER A 145 -9.85 9.61 -14.29
N VAL A 146 -9.90 8.27 -14.28
CA VAL A 146 -9.75 7.48 -13.06
C VAL A 146 -8.31 7.53 -12.54
N MET A 147 -7.34 7.52 -13.47
CA MET A 147 -5.93 7.60 -13.12
C MET A 147 -5.54 8.97 -12.59
N ASN A 148 -6.11 10.04 -13.17
CA ASN A 148 -5.90 11.41 -12.71
C ASN A 148 -6.50 11.62 -11.32
N GLU A 149 -7.73 11.18 -11.10
CA GLU A 149 -8.36 11.25 -9.77
C GLU A 149 -7.54 10.48 -8.72
N ALA A 150 -7.06 9.29 -9.07
CA ALA A 150 -6.20 8.51 -8.19
C ALA A 150 -4.86 9.19 -7.92
N ALA A 151 -4.20 9.75 -8.94
CA ALA A 151 -2.91 10.43 -8.79
C ALA A 151 -3.01 11.68 -7.90
N GLN A 152 -4.10 12.42 -7.99
CA GLN A 152 -4.39 13.59 -7.13
C GLN A 152 -4.65 13.20 -5.67
N GLY A 153 -5.00 11.95 -5.41
CA GLY A 153 -5.22 11.45 -4.05
C GLY A 153 -3.94 11.27 -3.22
N PHE A 154 -2.76 11.31 -3.85
CA PHE A 154 -1.50 11.21 -3.12
C PHE A 154 -1.12 12.53 -2.44
N SER A 155 -0.77 12.44 -1.15
CA SER A 155 -0.22 13.58 -0.38
C SER A 155 1.23 13.86 -0.75
N VAL A 156 1.99 12.82 -1.13
CA VAL A 156 3.38 12.90 -1.59
C VAL A 156 3.72 11.73 -2.48
N VAL A 157 4.56 11.98 -3.49
CA VAL A 157 5.11 10.97 -4.39
C VAL A 157 6.64 11.09 -4.41
N ALA A 158 7.34 10.02 -4.03
CA ALA A 158 8.78 9.91 -4.14
C ALA A 158 9.15 9.01 -5.32
N ALA A 159 9.40 9.61 -6.48
CA ALA A 159 9.75 8.92 -7.72
C ALA A 159 11.22 8.46 -7.71
N GLN A 160 11.51 7.30 -8.33
CA GLN A 160 12.88 6.78 -8.44
C GLN A 160 13.76 7.64 -9.34
N THR A 161 13.19 8.15 -10.42
CA THR A 161 13.90 8.95 -11.44
C THR A 161 13.08 10.16 -11.83
N ARG A 162 13.76 11.18 -12.38
CA ARG A 162 13.10 12.34 -12.95
C ARG A 162 12.10 11.95 -14.06
N THR A 163 12.45 10.97 -14.85
CA THR A 163 11.57 10.44 -15.92
C THR A 163 10.30 9.80 -15.35
N ASP A 164 10.39 9.12 -14.21
CA ASP A 164 9.21 8.57 -13.55
C ASP A 164 8.35 9.70 -12.96
N ALA A 165 8.96 10.72 -12.36
CA ALA A 165 8.28 11.91 -11.88
C ALA A 165 7.52 12.62 -13.02
N ASP A 166 8.17 12.89 -14.14
CA ASP A 166 7.56 13.52 -15.31
C ASP A 166 6.38 12.73 -15.87
N ARG A 167 6.43 11.40 -15.81
CA ARG A 167 5.32 10.54 -16.23
C ARG A 167 4.16 10.56 -15.23
N LEU A 168 4.45 10.57 -13.94
CA LEU A 168 3.44 10.63 -12.88
C LEU A 168 2.72 11.99 -12.88
N SER A 169 3.43 13.08 -13.15
CA SER A 169 2.85 14.41 -13.34
C SER A 169 1.83 14.45 -14.47
N GLN A 170 2.01 13.63 -15.53
CA GLN A 170 1.03 13.54 -16.63
C GLN A 170 -0.33 12.96 -16.19
N PHE A 171 -0.38 12.29 -15.04
CA PHE A 171 -1.62 11.86 -14.40
C PHE A 171 -2.08 12.82 -13.28
N GLY A 172 -1.47 14.00 -13.16
CA GLY A 172 -1.90 15.02 -12.19
C GLY A 172 -1.39 14.78 -10.77
N ALA A 173 -0.31 14.04 -10.59
CA ALA A 173 0.38 14.02 -9.30
C ALA A 173 1.15 15.34 -9.13
N ASP A 174 0.81 16.10 -8.09
CA ASP A 174 1.33 17.47 -7.91
C ASP A 174 2.47 17.55 -6.88
N ASN A 175 2.55 16.63 -5.94
CA ASN A 175 3.52 16.63 -4.83
C ASN A 175 4.60 15.55 -5.05
N ILE A 176 5.44 15.75 -6.09
CA ILE A 176 6.50 14.80 -6.49
C ILE A 176 7.87 15.32 -6.08
#